data_d4762c31278ad625e618aca4697d3315
#
_entry.id   d4762c31278ad625e618aca4697d3315
#
_cell.length_a   1.000
_cell.length_b   1.000
_cell.length_c   1.000
_cell.angle_alpha   90.00
_cell.angle_beta   90.00
_cell.angle_gamma   90.00
#
_symmetry.space_group_name_H-M   'P 1'
#
loop_
_entity.id
_entity.type
_entity.pdbx_description
1 polymer ?
#
loop_
_entity_poly.entity_id
_entity_poly.type
_entity_poly.pdbx_seq_one_letter_code
_entity_poly.pdbx_strand_id
1 'polypeptide(L)'
;MNILFTGVGRRIELIQAFRNAALVLNKDLKIYGADMAGSAPALAYCDFIRQVVSMRDLGYIQNLINICKADHIDLLIPTIDTDLLVLSENKKEFEKIGTRVMISDPDKIRICRDKNYTSQYFIDCGLHAPMPVNDWHEYRAGFPAFIKPKDGSSSINAFKVENEESLEVYAKQVENYIVQPFIFGREYTIDILCDWYGNPISIIPRERLQVRAGEVLKTKICMDQNMINESKALCTAFKPCGPITVQLIQDNRGINWYIEINPRFGGGAPLSMKAGSRSAEAILKLMDREKPDECKIEDGAIFSRFDQSVCIKEGKGQIKGVIFDLDDTLYSEKDYIKSGYEAISEYLGGGYEEKLWEYLEAGKPSIDWLLKDIGREDEKDKVLSIYRSHKPNIHLYPGVSEMIQKLRSRGLKVGIITDGRPEGQKNKLNALNLKVDDIIITDELGGPQFRKPCDIAFRIMITRWRMNPSDVVYVGDNITKDFQAPQQLGIRSIYFNNSEGLYNFATSNDGIKNINEVMDIIV
;
A
#
# COMPACT_ATOMS: atom_id res chain seq x y z
N MET A 1 14.38 -3.78 -2.01
CA MET A 1 13.71 -3.91 -3.33
C MET A 1 13.19 -2.54 -3.75
N ASN A 2 13.44 -2.12 -5.00
CA ASN A 2 13.00 -0.84 -5.54
C ASN A 2 11.96 -1.09 -6.64
N ILE A 3 10.72 -0.60 -6.46
CA ILE A 3 9.63 -0.77 -7.43
C ILE A 3 9.25 0.58 -8.01
N LEU A 4 9.19 0.66 -9.35
CA LEU A 4 8.71 1.82 -10.08
C LEU A 4 7.30 1.56 -10.61
N PHE A 5 6.35 2.41 -10.23
CA PHE A 5 5.02 2.43 -10.83
C PHE A 5 4.94 3.55 -11.87
N THR A 6 4.51 3.26 -13.10
CA THR A 6 4.29 4.28 -14.14
C THR A 6 2.83 4.66 -14.25
N GLY A 7 2.57 5.95 -14.57
CA GLY A 7 1.22 6.48 -14.71
C GLY A 7 0.41 6.39 -13.42
N VAL A 8 1.05 6.71 -12.29
CA VAL A 8 0.48 6.44 -10.94
C VAL A 8 -0.85 7.14 -10.69
N GLY A 9 -1.08 8.33 -11.28
CA GLY A 9 -2.36 9.05 -11.23
C GLY A 9 -3.02 9.02 -9.85
N ARG A 10 -4.16 8.33 -9.74
CA ARG A 10 -4.96 8.16 -8.52
C ARG A 10 -4.79 6.79 -7.85
N ARG A 11 -3.71 6.05 -8.13
CA ARG A 11 -3.48 4.66 -7.67
C ARG A 11 -3.00 4.55 -6.21
N ILE A 12 -3.47 5.43 -5.32
CA ILE A 12 -3.07 5.49 -3.90
C ILE A 12 -3.26 4.15 -3.20
N GLU A 13 -4.45 3.52 -3.33
CA GLU A 13 -4.74 2.24 -2.68
C GLU A 13 -3.82 1.11 -3.16
N LEU A 14 -3.38 1.14 -4.43
CA LEU A 14 -2.43 0.17 -4.97
C LEU A 14 -1.05 0.35 -4.33
N ILE A 15 -0.55 1.59 -4.26
CA ILE A 15 0.72 1.91 -3.59
C ILE A 15 0.69 1.44 -2.13
N GLN A 16 -0.38 1.74 -1.41
CA GLN A 16 -0.57 1.32 -0.02
C GLN A 16 -0.61 -0.22 0.12
N ALA A 17 -1.24 -0.92 -0.83
CA ALA A 17 -1.28 -2.38 -0.81
C ALA A 17 0.13 -3.00 -0.91
N PHE A 18 1.02 -2.45 -1.76
CA PHE A 18 2.41 -2.91 -1.84
C PHE A 18 3.21 -2.58 -0.58
N ARG A 19 3.00 -1.40 0.04
CA ARG A 19 3.62 -1.08 1.34
C ARG A 19 3.20 -2.07 2.43
N ASN A 20 1.90 -2.32 2.54
CA ASN A 20 1.37 -3.27 3.51
C ASN A 20 1.92 -4.69 3.27
N ALA A 21 2.00 -5.10 1.99
CA ALA A 21 2.59 -6.38 1.63
C ALA A 21 4.06 -6.50 2.07
N ALA A 22 4.86 -5.46 1.86
CA ALA A 22 6.26 -5.42 2.30
C ALA A 22 6.38 -5.53 3.82
N LEU A 23 5.52 -4.83 4.58
CA LEU A 23 5.47 -4.93 6.04
C LEU A 23 5.13 -6.35 6.51
N VAL A 24 4.08 -6.96 5.92
CA VAL A 24 3.68 -8.33 6.25
C VAL A 24 4.80 -9.34 5.99
N LEU A 25 5.55 -9.14 4.91
CA LEU A 25 6.66 -10.00 4.51
C LEU A 25 8.00 -9.63 5.14
N ASN A 26 8.04 -8.58 5.96
CA ASN A 26 9.26 -8.02 6.55
C ASN A 26 10.34 -7.74 5.49
N LYS A 27 9.95 -7.06 4.38
CA LYS A 27 10.84 -6.72 3.27
C LYS A 27 11.06 -5.20 3.22
N ASP A 28 12.32 -4.77 3.02
CA ASP A 28 12.61 -3.37 2.70
C ASP A 28 12.15 -3.09 1.26
N LEU A 29 11.14 -2.21 1.14
CA LEU A 29 10.56 -1.81 -0.12
C LEU A 29 10.61 -0.28 -0.27
N LYS A 30 11.24 0.17 -1.34
CA LYS A 30 11.20 1.58 -1.78
C LYS A 30 10.32 1.70 -3.01
N ILE A 31 9.33 2.57 -2.92
CA ILE A 31 8.35 2.80 -3.97
C ILE A 31 8.65 4.11 -4.70
N TYR A 32 8.91 3.99 -5.99
CA TYR A 32 9.09 5.10 -6.92
C TYR A 32 7.81 5.29 -7.72
N GLY A 33 7.31 6.52 -7.76
CA GLY A 33 6.15 6.88 -8.58
C GLY A 33 6.58 7.72 -9.78
N ALA A 34 6.22 7.30 -10.99
CA ALA A 34 6.44 8.06 -12.20
C ALA A 34 5.12 8.55 -12.80
N ASP A 35 5.03 9.85 -13.04
CA ASP A 35 3.88 10.45 -13.71
C ASP A 35 4.33 11.68 -14.52
N MET A 36 3.59 12.01 -15.59
CA MET A 36 3.81 13.23 -16.36
C MET A 36 3.40 14.47 -15.53
N ALA A 37 2.31 14.35 -14.79
CA ALA A 37 1.81 15.40 -13.92
C ALA A 37 2.47 15.28 -12.53
N GLY A 38 3.36 16.21 -12.18
CA GLY A 38 3.98 16.27 -10.84
C GLY A 38 2.96 16.42 -9.70
N SER A 39 1.70 16.73 -10.03
CA SER A 39 0.58 16.84 -9.10
C SER A 39 -0.31 15.59 -9.02
N ALA A 40 0.11 14.44 -9.57
CA ALA A 40 -0.66 13.21 -9.46
C ALA A 40 -0.78 12.76 -7.98
N PRO A 41 -2.00 12.55 -7.45
CA PRO A 41 -2.23 12.30 -6.02
C PRO A 41 -1.43 11.12 -5.44
N ALA A 42 -1.23 10.06 -6.22
CA ALA A 42 -0.52 8.88 -5.75
C ALA A 42 0.98 9.12 -5.51
N LEU A 43 1.57 10.16 -6.14
CA LEU A 43 2.96 10.54 -5.92
C LEU A 43 3.24 10.91 -4.45
N ALA A 44 2.25 11.49 -3.76
CA ALA A 44 2.37 11.83 -2.35
C ALA A 44 2.52 10.61 -1.42
N TYR A 45 2.23 9.41 -1.93
CA TYR A 45 2.34 8.14 -1.21
C TYR A 45 3.55 7.30 -1.64
N CYS A 46 4.37 7.80 -2.57
CA CYS A 46 5.62 7.18 -3.00
C CYS A 46 6.80 7.72 -2.19
N ASP A 47 7.86 6.91 -2.02
CA ASP A 47 9.09 7.36 -1.35
C ASP A 47 9.88 8.34 -2.23
N PHE A 48 9.83 8.09 -3.55
CA PHE A 48 10.53 8.90 -4.54
C PHE A 48 9.60 9.24 -5.70
N ILE A 49 9.65 10.49 -6.12
CA ILE A 49 8.87 11.01 -7.24
C ILE A 49 9.79 11.14 -8.46
N ARG A 50 9.33 10.66 -9.61
CA ARG A 50 10.02 10.81 -10.89
C ARG A 50 9.05 11.43 -11.90
N GLN A 51 9.34 12.64 -12.34
CA GLN A 51 8.58 13.23 -13.44
C GLN A 51 9.09 12.64 -14.75
N VAL A 52 8.16 12.22 -15.61
CA VAL A 52 8.45 11.63 -16.91
C VAL A 52 7.86 12.48 -18.03
N VAL A 53 8.47 12.40 -19.20
CA VAL A 53 7.91 13.00 -20.41
C VAL A 53 6.62 12.30 -20.84
N SER A 54 5.86 12.89 -21.75
CA SER A 54 4.66 12.25 -22.29
C SER A 54 4.99 10.88 -22.89
N MET A 55 4.15 9.89 -22.65
CA MET A 55 4.28 8.55 -23.28
C MET A 55 4.17 8.55 -24.79
N ARG A 56 3.74 9.66 -25.41
CA ARG A 56 3.76 9.89 -26.87
C ARG A 56 5.09 10.45 -27.37
N ASP A 57 5.96 10.85 -26.44
CA ASP A 57 7.30 11.35 -26.76
C ASP A 57 8.23 10.18 -27.12
N LEU A 58 9.01 10.32 -28.17
CA LEU A 58 9.97 9.29 -28.61
C LEU A 58 11.04 9.01 -27.54
N GLY A 59 11.31 9.96 -26.67
CA GLY A 59 12.23 9.83 -25.54
C GLY A 59 11.68 9.12 -24.30
N TYR A 60 10.37 8.75 -24.26
CA TYR A 60 9.73 8.20 -23.07
C TYR A 60 10.43 6.95 -22.52
N ILE A 61 10.71 5.97 -23.37
CA ILE A 61 11.39 4.73 -22.97
C ILE A 61 12.80 5.02 -22.47
N GLN A 62 13.56 5.87 -23.17
CA GLN A 62 14.92 6.23 -22.73
C GLN A 62 14.90 6.98 -21.39
N ASN A 63 13.90 7.83 -21.15
CA ASN A 63 13.72 8.52 -19.88
C ASN A 63 13.47 7.51 -18.74
N LEU A 64 12.57 6.53 -18.93
CA LEU A 64 12.32 5.47 -17.96
C LEU A 64 13.57 4.58 -17.71
N ILE A 65 14.29 4.21 -18.76
CA ILE A 65 15.54 3.43 -18.63
C ILE A 65 16.57 4.19 -17.80
N ASN A 66 16.71 5.50 -18.00
CA ASN A 66 17.64 6.33 -17.21
C ASN A 66 17.22 6.38 -15.73
N ILE A 67 15.91 6.51 -15.45
CA ILE A 67 15.38 6.43 -14.08
C ILE A 67 15.68 5.07 -13.47
N CYS A 68 15.37 3.98 -14.18
CA CYS A 68 15.59 2.62 -13.68
C CYS A 68 17.06 2.35 -13.36
N LYS A 69 17.99 2.85 -14.17
CA LYS A 69 19.44 2.74 -13.90
C LYS A 69 19.87 3.54 -12.69
N ALA A 70 19.47 4.82 -12.64
CA ALA A 70 19.88 5.74 -11.57
C ALA A 70 19.35 5.33 -10.20
N ASP A 71 18.13 4.79 -10.15
CA ASP A 71 17.45 4.42 -8.93
C ASP A 71 17.54 2.91 -8.61
N HIS A 72 18.29 2.14 -9.40
CA HIS A 72 18.43 0.68 -9.24
C HIS A 72 17.07 -0.02 -9.11
N ILE A 73 16.16 0.25 -10.05
CA ILE A 73 14.80 -0.32 -10.02
C ILE A 73 14.84 -1.82 -10.35
N ASP A 74 14.34 -2.63 -9.42
CA ASP A 74 14.22 -4.08 -9.59
C ASP A 74 13.00 -4.46 -10.43
N LEU A 75 11.87 -3.75 -10.22
CA LEU A 75 10.59 -4.06 -10.86
C LEU A 75 9.89 -2.78 -11.33
N LEU A 76 9.42 -2.79 -12.58
CA LEU A 76 8.53 -1.77 -13.14
C LEU A 76 7.12 -2.35 -13.30
N ILE A 77 6.11 -1.66 -12.77
CA ILE A 77 4.69 -2.03 -12.85
C ILE A 77 3.91 -0.89 -13.51
N PRO A 78 3.42 -1.06 -14.75
CA PRO A 78 2.55 -0.09 -15.39
C PRO A 78 1.14 -0.11 -14.80
N THR A 79 0.51 1.07 -14.67
CA THR A 79 -0.82 1.20 -14.08
C THR A 79 -1.89 1.79 -15.00
N ILE A 80 -1.52 2.21 -16.21
CA ILE A 80 -2.43 2.78 -17.20
C ILE A 80 -2.29 2.07 -18.55
N ASP A 81 -3.33 2.14 -19.40
CA ASP A 81 -3.39 1.40 -20.67
C ASP A 81 -2.51 2.01 -21.76
N THR A 82 -2.22 3.29 -21.68
CA THR A 82 -1.62 4.06 -22.76
C THR A 82 -0.14 3.78 -22.97
N ASP A 83 0.61 3.37 -21.95
CA ASP A 83 2.04 3.06 -22.04
C ASP A 83 2.34 1.55 -22.18
N LEU A 84 1.31 0.69 -22.06
CA LEU A 84 1.52 -0.77 -22.06
C LEU A 84 2.23 -1.28 -23.33
N LEU A 85 1.78 -0.84 -24.52
CA LEU A 85 2.35 -1.36 -25.76
C LEU A 85 3.83 -0.97 -25.91
N VAL A 86 4.14 0.31 -25.71
CA VAL A 86 5.52 0.80 -25.84
C VAL A 86 6.44 0.19 -24.79
N LEU A 87 5.96 -0.03 -23.55
CA LEU A 87 6.72 -0.74 -22.51
C LEU A 87 6.94 -2.21 -22.87
N SER A 88 5.89 -2.88 -23.36
CA SER A 88 5.96 -4.28 -23.74
C SER A 88 6.94 -4.54 -24.89
N GLU A 89 6.92 -3.69 -25.92
CA GLU A 89 7.85 -3.75 -27.07
C GLU A 89 9.31 -3.52 -26.65
N ASN A 90 9.53 -2.77 -25.58
CA ASN A 90 10.87 -2.44 -25.07
C ASN A 90 11.26 -3.23 -23.79
N LYS A 91 10.48 -4.23 -23.38
CA LYS A 91 10.72 -5.03 -22.16
C LYS A 91 12.15 -5.53 -22.04
N LYS A 92 12.74 -6.01 -23.15
CA LYS A 92 14.12 -6.50 -23.17
C LYS A 92 15.18 -5.45 -22.87
N GLU A 93 14.92 -4.17 -23.16
CA GLU A 93 15.88 -3.09 -22.86
C GLU A 93 15.96 -2.82 -21.36
N PHE A 94 14.83 -2.97 -20.64
CA PHE A 94 14.80 -2.91 -19.18
C PHE A 94 15.49 -4.15 -18.56
N GLU A 95 15.28 -5.34 -19.10
CA GLU A 95 15.92 -6.56 -18.62
C GLU A 95 17.46 -6.50 -18.73
N LYS A 96 18.00 -5.88 -19.79
CA LYS A 96 19.46 -5.66 -19.94
C LYS A 96 20.09 -4.84 -18.83
N ILE A 97 19.31 -4.01 -18.15
CA ILE A 97 19.77 -3.15 -17.05
C ILE A 97 19.39 -3.71 -15.67
N GLY A 98 18.85 -4.93 -15.61
CA GLY A 98 18.44 -5.60 -14.38
C GLY A 98 17.03 -5.29 -13.89
N THR A 99 16.27 -4.43 -14.60
CA THR A 99 14.88 -4.11 -14.26
C THR A 99 13.92 -5.09 -14.91
N ARG A 100 13.11 -5.80 -14.15
CA ARG A 100 12.01 -6.61 -14.68
C ARG A 100 10.78 -5.73 -14.94
N VAL A 101 10.06 -5.98 -16.03
CA VAL A 101 8.79 -5.27 -16.30
C VAL A 101 7.64 -6.26 -16.19
N MET A 102 6.69 -5.98 -15.29
CA MET A 102 5.53 -6.85 -15.10
C MET A 102 4.44 -6.51 -16.11
N ILE A 103 4.62 -7.04 -17.30
CA ILE A 103 3.75 -6.78 -18.44
C ILE A 103 3.71 -7.98 -19.39
N SER A 104 2.55 -8.22 -19.98
CA SER A 104 2.36 -9.24 -21.01
C SER A 104 3.08 -8.88 -22.32
N ASP A 105 3.29 -9.86 -23.18
CA ASP A 105 3.98 -9.68 -24.45
C ASP A 105 3.19 -8.77 -25.42
N PRO A 106 3.87 -8.15 -26.41
CA PRO A 106 3.25 -7.15 -27.29
C PRO A 106 2.04 -7.64 -28.07
N ASP A 107 2.03 -8.90 -28.51
CA ASP A 107 0.89 -9.52 -29.21
C ASP A 107 -0.37 -9.54 -28.32
N LYS A 108 -0.22 -9.86 -27.03
CA LYS A 108 -1.29 -9.85 -26.02
C LYS A 108 -1.83 -8.45 -25.80
N ILE A 109 -0.93 -7.46 -25.68
CA ILE A 109 -1.33 -6.06 -25.51
C ILE A 109 -2.11 -5.57 -26.73
N ARG A 110 -1.71 -5.94 -27.95
CA ARG A 110 -2.43 -5.57 -29.18
C ARG A 110 -3.83 -6.17 -29.22
N ILE A 111 -4.00 -7.44 -28.81
CA ILE A 111 -5.33 -8.07 -28.66
C ILE A 111 -6.20 -7.25 -27.72
N CYS A 112 -5.69 -6.86 -26.57
CA CYS A 112 -6.46 -6.10 -25.55
C CYS A 112 -6.85 -4.69 -26.00
N ARG A 113 -6.06 -4.06 -26.89
CA ARG A 113 -6.31 -2.68 -27.35
C ARG A 113 -7.38 -2.57 -28.44
N ASP A 114 -7.61 -3.61 -29.20
CA ASP A 114 -8.60 -3.63 -30.28
C ASP A 114 -9.79 -4.50 -29.88
N LYS A 115 -10.94 -3.89 -29.72
CA LYS A 115 -12.16 -4.58 -29.27
C LYS A 115 -12.65 -5.66 -30.23
N ASN A 116 -12.36 -5.55 -31.54
CA ASN A 116 -12.65 -6.62 -32.48
C ASN A 116 -11.78 -7.86 -32.20
N TYR A 117 -10.47 -7.65 -32.02
CA TYR A 117 -9.55 -8.74 -31.70
C TYR A 117 -9.84 -9.34 -30.33
N THR A 118 -10.19 -8.51 -29.34
CA THR A 118 -10.54 -8.99 -28.00
C THR A 118 -11.80 -9.87 -28.06
N SER A 119 -12.86 -9.42 -28.75
CA SER A 119 -14.12 -10.20 -28.86
C SER A 119 -13.90 -11.52 -29.60
N GLN A 120 -13.15 -11.49 -30.72
CA GLN A 120 -12.81 -12.72 -31.45
C GLN A 120 -11.98 -13.66 -30.58
N TYR A 121 -11.00 -13.13 -29.85
CA TYR A 121 -10.14 -13.92 -28.97
C TYR A 121 -10.93 -14.62 -27.86
N PHE A 122 -11.92 -13.96 -27.25
CA PHE A 122 -12.81 -14.61 -26.29
C PHE A 122 -13.56 -15.80 -26.93
N ILE A 123 -14.09 -15.63 -28.13
CA ILE A 123 -14.79 -16.71 -28.86
C ILE A 123 -13.84 -17.86 -29.17
N ASP A 124 -12.64 -17.58 -29.64
CA ASP A 124 -11.62 -18.59 -29.92
C ASP A 124 -11.21 -19.38 -28.66
N CYS A 125 -11.34 -18.76 -27.49
CA CYS A 125 -11.17 -19.42 -26.19
C CYS A 125 -12.43 -20.17 -25.70
N GLY A 126 -13.51 -20.21 -26.49
CA GLY A 126 -14.77 -20.87 -26.13
C GLY A 126 -15.65 -20.06 -25.18
N LEU A 127 -15.41 -18.75 -25.05
CA LEU A 127 -16.18 -17.83 -24.21
C LEU A 127 -17.20 -17.05 -25.05
N HIS A 128 -18.30 -16.61 -24.42
CA HIS A 128 -19.24 -15.74 -25.11
C HIS A 128 -18.75 -14.29 -25.10
N ALA A 129 -18.79 -13.64 -26.27
CA ALA A 129 -18.52 -12.21 -26.42
C ALA A 129 -19.50 -11.59 -27.41
N PRO A 130 -19.94 -10.35 -27.20
CA PRO A 130 -20.76 -9.65 -28.18
C PRO A 130 -19.87 -9.28 -29.38
N MET A 131 -20.15 -9.89 -30.55
CA MET A 131 -19.38 -9.64 -31.78
C MET A 131 -19.68 -8.24 -32.31
N PRO A 132 -18.64 -7.42 -32.52
CA PRO A 132 -18.81 -6.11 -33.09
C PRO A 132 -18.83 -6.13 -34.61
N VAL A 133 -19.49 -5.15 -35.21
CA VAL A 133 -19.36 -4.75 -36.61
C VAL A 133 -18.71 -3.37 -36.70
N ASN A 134 -17.93 -3.10 -37.74
CA ASN A 134 -17.25 -1.82 -37.94
C ASN A 134 -18.08 -0.83 -38.78
N ASP A 135 -19.09 -1.31 -39.50
CA ASP A 135 -20.04 -0.49 -40.25
C ASP A 135 -21.45 -0.75 -39.68
N TRP A 136 -22.10 0.31 -39.23
CA TRP A 136 -23.46 0.20 -38.67
C TRP A 136 -24.47 -0.34 -39.68
N HIS A 137 -24.26 -0.13 -41.00
CA HIS A 137 -25.12 -0.71 -42.06
C HIS A 137 -25.05 -2.25 -42.10
N GLU A 138 -23.99 -2.86 -41.55
CA GLU A 138 -23.86 -4.31 -41.46
C GLU A 138 -24.46 -4.89 -40.18
N TYR A 139 -24.90 -4.04 -39.25
CA TYR A 139 -25.46 -4.51 -37.98
C TYR A 139 -26.81 -5.20 -38.17
N ARG A 140 -26.96 -6.43 -37.69
CA ARG A 140 -28.17 -7.27 -37.84
C ARG A 140 -28.66 -7.91 -36.54
N ALA A 141 -27.99 -7.68 -35.40
CA ALA A 141 -28.30 -8.40 -34.15
C ALA A 141 -29.54 -7.85 -33.42
N GLY A 142 -30.22 -6.81 -33.96
CA GLY A 142 -31.39 -6.21 -33.35
C GLY A 142 -31.08 -5.15 -32.29
N PHE A 143 -32.13 -4.53 -31.77
CA PHE A 143 -32.02 -3.44 -30.79
C PHE A 143 -32.52 -3.91 -29.41
N PRO A 144 -31.99 -3.30 -28.33
CA PRO A 144 -31.01 -2.22 -28.35
C PRO A 144 -29.61 -2.69 -28.76
N ALA A 145 -28.86 -1.78 -29.41
CA ALA A 145 -27.46 -1.97 -29.76
C ALA A 145 -26.57 -1.09 -28.84
N PHE A 146 -25.26 -1.33 -28.92
CA PHE A 146 -24.26 -0.53 -28.22
C PHE A 146 -23.18 -0.08 -29.19
N ILE A 147 -23.00 1.24 -29.31
CA ILE A 147 -21.97 1.86 -30.14
C ILE A 147 -20.90 2.49 -29.26
N LYS A 148 -19.63 2.28 -29.58
CA LYS A 148 -18.49 2.80 -28.82
C LYS A 148 -17.24 2.91 -29.71
N PRO A 149 -16.22 3.73 -29.32
CA PRO A 149 -14.94 3.73 -30.01
C PRO A 149 -14.26 2.35 -29.93
N LYS A 150 -13.63 1.96 -31.02
CA LYS A 150 -12.92 0.69 -31.17
C LYS A 150 -11.76 0.54 -30.17
N ASP A 151 -11.01 1.63 -29.97
CA ASP A 151 -9.78 1.70 -29.18
C ASP A 151 -9.89 2.61 -27.92
N GLY A 152 -11.09 3.07 -27.59
CA GLY A 152 -11.35 3.92 -26.44
C GLY A 152 -11.37 3.17 -25.11
N SER A 153 -11.16 3.91 -24.02
CA SER A 153 -11.28 3.45 -22.63
C SER A 153 -12.23 4.34 -21.82
N SER A 154 -12.58 3.91 -20.58
CA SER A 154 -13.39 4.69 -19.63
C SER A 154 -14.82 5.03 -20.08
N SER A 155 -15.41 4.27 -21.02
CA SER A 155 -16.77 4.46 -21.55
C SER A 155 -17.02 5.86 -22.16
N ILE A 156 -15.98 6.54 -22.61
CA ILE A 156 -16.12 7.83 -23.31
C ILE A 156 -16.70 7.56 -24.70
N ASN A 157 -17.70 8.34 -25.10
CA ASN A 157 -18.42 8.20 -26.36
C ASN A 157 -18.99 6.79 -26.61
N ALA A 158 -19.50 6.16 -25.55
CA ALA A 158 -20.15 4.85 -25.60
C ALA A 158 -21.65 5.02 -25.30
N PHE A 159 -22.50 4.57 -26.21
CA PHE A 159 -23.94 4.83 -26.15
C PHE A 159 -24.76 3.57 -26.40
N LYS A 160 -25.81 3.39 -25.59
CA LYS A 160 -26.91 2.48 -25.88
C LYS A 160 -27.84 3.13 -26.88
N VAL A 161 -28.21 2.42 -27.93
CA VAL A 161 -29.08 2.92 -29.01
C VAL A 161 -30.28 1.99 -29.16
N GLU A 162 -31.48 2.59 -29.27
CA GLU A 162 -32.74 1.85 -29.20
C GLU A 162 -33.29 1.47 -30.59
N ASN A 163 -32.81 2.12 -31.65
CA ASN A 163 -33.28 1.93 -33.01
C ASN A 163 -32.23 2.35 -34.04
N GLU A 164 -32.51 2.09 -35.32
CA GLU A 164 -31.62 2.37 -36.44
C GLU A 164 -31.35 3.88 -36.63
N GLU A 165 -32.38 4.75 -36.45
CA GLU A 165 -32.21 6.20 -36.58
C GLU A 165 -31.21 6.77 -35.57
N SER A 166 -31.33 6.36 -34.32
CA SER A 166 -30.36 6.76 -33.29
C SER A 166 -28.97 6.15 -33.52
N LEU A 167 -28.88 4.95 -34.08
CA LEU A 167 -27.62 4.34 -34.44
C LEU A 167 -26.89 5.12 -35.53
N GLU A 168 -27.61 5.55 -36.57
CA GLU A 168 -27.05 6.39 -37.62
C GLU A 168 -26.51 7.72 -37.09
N VAL A 169 -27.25 8.38 -36.18
CA VAL A 169 -26.84 9.65 -35.57
C VAL A 169 -25.53 9.46 -34.80
N TYR A 170 -25.43 8.45 -33.94
CA TYR A 170 -24.21 8.20 -33.13
C TYR A 170 -23.05 7.71 -33.98
N ALA A 171 -23.30 6.96 -35.06
CA ALA A 171 -22.25 6.54 -36.00
C ALA A 171 -21.55 7.74 -36.68
N LYS A 172 -22.25 8.85 -36.85
CA LYS A 172 -21.67 10.11 -37.37
C LYS A 172 -20.87 10.88 -36.29
N GLN A 173 -21.14 10.65 -35.00
CA GLN A 173 -20.52 11.36 -33.89
C GLN A 173 -19.30 10.63 -33.28
N VAL A 174 -19.33 9.30 -33.29
CA VAL A 174 -18.28 8.48 -32.68
C VAL A 174 -17.26 8.11 -33.75
N GLU A 175 -16.05 8.66 -33.63
CA GLU A 175 -14.96 8.33 -34.54
C GLU A 175 -14.47 6.90 -34.31
N ASN A 176 -14.10 6.19 -35.38
CA ASN A 176 -13.57 4.83 -35.30
C ASN A 176 -14.39 3.90 -34.42
N TYR A 177 -15.70 3.89 -34.63
CA TYR A 177 -16.64 3.13 -33.80
C TYR A 177 -16.69 1.64 -34.12
N ILE A 178 -17.27 0.89 -33.20
CA ILE A 178 -17.84 -0.44 -33.37
C ILE A 178 -19.29 -0.45 -32.86
N VAL A 179 -20.13 -1.30 -33.47
CA VAL A 179 -21.49 -1.56 -33.02
C VAL A 179 -21.61 -3.04 -32.61
N GLN A 180 -22.21 -3.30 -31.49
CA GLN A 180 -22.42 -4.65 -30.94
C GLN A 180 -23.82 -4.77 -30.29
N PRO A 181 -24.34 -5.99 -30.05
CA PRO A 181 -25.55 -6.18 -29.25
C PRO A 181 -25.39 -5.56 -27.87
N PHE A 182 -26.42 -4.90 -27.37
CA PHE A 182 -26.47 -4.47 -25.98
C PHE A 182 -26.83 -5.66 -25.09
N ILE A 183 -25.95 -5.99 -24.14
CA ILE A 183 -26.17 -7.10 -23.21
C ILE A 183 -26.84 -6.56 -21.94
N PHE A 184 -28.04 -7.06 -21.64
CA PHE A 184 -28.72 -6.78 -20.37
C PHE A 184 -28.22 -7.75 -19.30
N GLY A 185 -27.73 -7.24 -18.17
CA GLY A 185 -27.26 -8.09 -17.10
C GLY A 185 -26.56 -7.35 -16.00
N ARG A 186 -25.91 -8.10 -15.11
CA ARG A 186 -25.07 -7.57 -14.06
C ARG A 186 -23.63 -7.46 -14.55
N GLU A 187 -23.00 -6.35 -14.25
CA GLU A 187 -21.59 -6.13 -14.62
C GLU A 187 -20.64 -6.72 -13.58
N TYR A 188 -19.64 -7.44 -14.05
CA TYR A 188 -18.58 -7.98 -13.23
C TYR A 188 -17.20 -7.54 -13.72
N THR A 189 -16.29 -7.49 -12.78
CA THR A 189 -14.86 -7.38 -13.05
C THR A 189 -14.18 -8.55 -12.37
N ILE A 190 -13.27 -9.22 -13.08
CA ILE A 190 -12.44 -10.27 -12.52
C ILE A 190 -11.03 -9.75 -12.43
N ASP A 191 -10.51 -9.57 -11.20
CA ASP A 191 -9.12 -9.24 -10.97
C ASP A 191 -8.31 -10.55 -10.92
N ILE A 192 -7.36 -10.69 -11.83
CA ILE A 192 -6.53 -11.88 -11.97
C ILE A 192 -5.08 -11.48 -11.79
N LEU A 193 -4.34 -12.25 -11.02
CA LEU A 193 -2.88 -12.20 -10.98
C LEU A 193 -2.32 -13.51 -11.52
N CYS A 194 -1.43 -13.41 -12.49
CA CYS A 194 -0.65 -14.54 -13.00
C CYS A 194 0.84 -14.38 -12.64
N ASP A 195 1.55 -15.48 -12.66
CA ASP A 195 3.01 -15.47 -12.57
C ASP A 195 3.67 -14.97 -13.87
N TRP A 196 4.99 -15.05 -13.94
CA TRP A 196 5.78 -14.66 -15.12
C TRP A 196 5.50 -15.53 -16.37
N TYR A 197 4.87 -16.68 -16.20
CA TYR A 197 4.64 -17.69 -17.25
C TYR A 197 3.16 -17.82 -17.65
N GLY A 198 2.28 -17.04 -17.00
CA GLY A 198 0.85 -17.03 -17.27
C GLY A 198 0.02 -17.98 -16.40
N ASN A 199 0.61 -18.61 -15.38
CA ASN A 199 -0.15 -19.45 -14.46
C ASN A 199 -0.91 -18.55 -13.46
N PRO A 200 -2.24 -18.73 -13.29
CA PRO A 200 -3.01 -17.90 -12.39
C PRO A 200 -2.69 -18.21 -10.92
N ILE A 201 -2.40 -17.17 -10.15
CA ILE A 201 -2.18 -17.21 -8.70
C ILE A 201 -3.47 -16.89 -7.96
N SER A 202 -4.22 -15.87 -8.44
CA SER A 202 -5.51 -15.50 -7.88
C SER A 202 -6.48 -15.09 -8.99
N ILE A 203 -7.76 -15.42 -8.82
CA ILE A 203 -8.87 -15.05 -9.72
C ILE A 203 -10.02 -14.62 -8.84
N ILE A 204 -10.34 -13.32 -8.83
CA ILE A 204 -11.32 -12.74 -7.92
C ILE A 204 -12.42 -12.01 -8.70
N PRO A 205 -13.54 -12.69 -8.97
CA PRO A 205 -14.71 -12.04 -9.53
C PRO A 205 -15.36 -11.10 -8.52
N ARG A 206 -15.80 -9.93 -8.97
CA ARG A 206 -16.56 -8.97 -8.17
C ARG A 206 -17.63 -8.28 -8.99
N GLU A 207 -18.84 -8.20 -8.47
CA GLU A 207 -19.97 -7.49 -9.05
C GLU A 207 -19.74 -5.97 -8.92
N ARG A 208 -20.03 -5.23 -9.97
CA ARG A 208 -19.95 -3.76 -10.03
C ARG A 208 -21.32 -3.18 -9.64
N LEU A 209 -21.52 -2.94 -8.34
CA LEU A 209 -22.80 -2.45 -7.81
C LEU A 209 -23.05 -0.97 -8.14
N GLN A 210 -21.98 -0.16 -8.22
CA GLN A 210 -22.06 1.23 -8.59
C GLN A 210 -20.78 1.67 -9.29
N VAL A 211 -20.94 2.42 -10.38
CA VAL A 211 -19.84 2.90 -11.23
C VAL A 211 -19.96 4.41 -11.45
N ARG A 212 -18.83 5.13 -11.48
CA ARG A 212 -18.73 6.54 -11.84
C ARG A 212 -17.57 6.73 -12.81
N ALA A 213 -17.85 7.28 -14.00
CA ALA A 213 -16.84 7.51 -15.04
C ALA A 213 -15.96 6.28 -15.35
N GLY A 214 -16.59 5.09 -15.48
CA GLY A 214 -15.90 3.83 -15.76
C GLY A 214 -15.21 3.17 -14.56
N GLU A 215 -15.02 3.88 -13.44
CA GLU A 215 -14.44 3.34 -12.22
C GLU A 215 -15.49 2.85 -11.21
N VAL A 216 -15.20 1.73 -10.57
CA VAL A 216 -16.10 1.17 -9.56
C VAL A 216 -16.07 2.00 -8.28
N LEU A 217 -17.25 2.40 -7.79
CA LEU A 217 -17.44 3.06 -6.48
C LEU A 217 -17.89 2.06 -5.42
N LYS A 218 -18.73 1.09 -5.80
CA LYS A 218 -19.22 0.06 -4.88
C LYS A 218 -19.16 -1.29 -5.57
N THR A 219 -18.63 -2.29 -4.89
CA THR A 219 -18.47 -3.63 -5.42
C THR A 219 -18.76 -4.67 -4.36
N LYS A 220 -19.17 -5.87 -4.80
CA LYS A 220 -19.33 -7.05 -3.96
C LYS A 220 -18.45 -8.16 -4.50
N ILE A 221 -17.66 -8.78 -3.64
CA ILE A 221 -16.91 -10.00 -3.99
C ILE A 221 -17.91 -11.13 -4.26
N CYS A 222 -17.70 -11.84 -5.35
CA CYS A 222 -18.59 -12.91 -5.77
C CYS A 222 -17.77 -14.07 -6.36
N MET A 223 -17.46 -15.07 -5.54
CA MET A 223 -16.61 -16.21 -5.93
C MET A 223 -17.37 -17.23 -6.79
N ASP A 224 -17.96 -16.74 -7.91
CA ASP A 224 -18.67 -17.56 -8.88
C ASP A 224 -17.73 -18.56 -9.56
N GLN A 225 -18.03 -19.85 -9.42
CA GLN A 225 -17.15 -20.91 -9.89
C GLN A 225 -17.08 -20.99 -11.42
N ASN A 226 -18.13 -20.61 -12.14
CA ASN A 226 -18.13 -20.59 -13.60
C ASN A 226 -17.19 -19.50 -14.10
N MET A 227 -17.30 -18.28 -13.56
CA MET A 227 -16.39 -17.17 -13.89
C MET A 227 -14.93 -17.54 -13.58
N ILE A 228 -14.67 -18.21 -12.47
CA ILE A 228 -13.32 -18.68 -12.10
C ILE A 228 -12.80 -19.71 -13.10
N ASN A 229 -13.60 -20.69 -13.48
CA ASN A 229 -13.19 -21.75 -14.40
C ASN A 229 -12.97 -21.20 -15.82
N GLU A 230 -13.85 -20.33 -16.31
CA GLU A 230 -13.71 -19.63 -17.58
C GLU A 230 -12.44 -18.75 -17.62
N SER A 231 -12.17 -18.05 -16.52
CA SER A 231 -10.94 -17.24 -16.36
C SER A 231 -9.68 -18.09 -16.34
N LYS A 232 -9.69 -19.29 -15.74
CA LYS A 232 -8.56 -20.24 -15.81
C LYS A 232 -8.30 -20.69 -17.24
N ALA A 233 -9.36 -21.02 -17.99
CA ALA A 233 -9.24 -21.39 -19.40
C ALA A 233 -8.66 -20.23 -20.22
N LEU A 234 -9.16 -19.00 -20.00
CA LEU A 234 -8.63 -17.80 -20.61
C LEU A 234 -7.13 -17.60 -20.30
N CYS A 235 -6.71 -17.72 -19.05
CA CYS A 235 -5.31 -17.60 -18.67
C CYS A 235 -4.41 -18.65 -19.32
N THR A 236 -4.90 -19.89 -19.47
CA THR A 236 -4.18 -20.98 -20.12
C THR A 236 -3.90 -20.67 -21.60
N ALA A 237 -4.85 -20.07 -22.31
CA ALA A 237 -4.70 -19.67 -23.71
C ALA A 237 -3.92 -18.35 -23.85
N PHE A 238 -4.27 -17.34 -23.05
CA PHE A 238 -3.71 -15.98 -23.15
C PHE A 238 -2.31 -15.87 -22.57
N LYS A 239 -2.00 -16.65 -21.52
CA LYS A 239 -0.71 -16.63 -20.80
C LYS A 239 -0.27 -15.21 -20.41
N PRO A 240 -1.06 -14.49 -19.60
CA PRO A 240 -0.71 -13.13 -19.22
C PRO A 240 0.48 -13.11 -18.28
N CYS A 241 1.26 -12.03 -18.28
CA CYS A 241 2.32 -11.81 -17.30
C CYS A 241 1.84 -10.77 -16.26
N GLY A 242 1.77 -11.19 -15.01
CA GLY A 242 1.34 -10.31 -13.93
C GLY A 242 -0.17 -10.08 -13.86
N PRO A 243 -0.60 -8.87 -13.43
CA PRO A 243 -2.01 -8.57 -13.23
C PRO A 243 -2.75 -8.33 -14.54
N ILE A 244 -3.95 -8.87 -14.64
CA ILE A 244 -4.93 -8.50 -15.66
C ILE A 244 -6.29 -8.26 -15.02
N THR A 245 -7.12 -7.47 -15.67
CA THR A 245 -8.49 -7.19 -15.26
C THR A 245 -9.42 -7.50 -16.42
N VAL A 246 -10.32 -8.45 -16.23
CA VAL A 246 -11.30 -8.86 -17.25
C VAL A 246 -12.67 -8.32 -16.86
N GLN A 247 -13.41 -7.77 -17.82
CA GLN A 247 -14.79 -7.31 -17.59
C GLN A 247 -15.76 -8.17 -18.37
N LEU A 248 -16.90 -8.46 -17.74
CA LEU A 248 -17.98 -9.20 -18.35
C LEU A 248 -19.35 -8.71 -17.85
N ILE A 249 -20.40 -9.07 -18.58
CA ILE A 249 -21.79 -8.91 -18.19
C ILE A 249 -22.41 -10.31 -18.11
N GLN A 250 -22.98 -10.67 -16.96
CA GLN A 250 -23.75 -11.89 -16.82
C GLN A 250 -25.22 -11.59 -17.12
N ASP A 251 -25.77 -12.20 -18.16
CA ASP A 251 -27.17 -12.00 -18.54
C ASP A 251 -28.14 -12.70 -17.56
N ASN A 252 -29.45 -12.48 -17.74
CA ASN A 252 -30.50 -13.05 -16.89
C ASN A 252 -30.63 -14.59 -16.98
N ARG A 253 -29.96 -15.22 -17.96
CA ARG A 253 -29.85 -16.67 -18.11
C ARG A 253 -28.61 -17.24 -17.43
N GLY A 254 -27.76 -16.38 -16.85
CA GLY A 254 -26.52 -16.76 -16.22
C GLY A 254 -25.33 -16.93 -17.19
N ILE A 255 -25.47 -16.49 -18.45
CA ILE A 255 -24.40 -16.54 -19.44
C ILE A 255 -23.45 -15.36 -19.23
N ASN A 256 -22.16 -15.64 -19.16
CA ASN A 256 -21.11 -14.65 -19.01
C ASN A 256 -20.66 -14.11 -20.39
N TRP A 257 -20.94 -12.85 -20.67
CA TRP A 257 -20.55 -12.15 -21.89
C TRP A 257 -19.29 -11.33 -21.63
N TYR A 258 -18.15 -11.75 -22.14
CA TYR A 258 -16.86 -11.12 -21.95
C TYR A 258 -16.72 -9.88 -22.84
N ILE A 259 -16.28 -8.77 -22.26
CA ILE A 259 -16.32 -7.43 -22.90
C ILE A 259 -14.92 -6.91 -23.21
N GLU A 260 -13.98 -7.01 -22.24
CA GLU A 260 -12.62 -6.48 -22.41
C GLU A 260 -11.61 -7.13 -21.46
N ILE A 261 -10.34 -7.08 -21.85
CA ILE A 261 -9.19 -7.42 -21.03
C ILE A 261 -8.32 -6.17 -20.88
N ASN A 262 -8.05 -5.78 -19.64
CA ASN A 262 -7.08 -4.73 -19.32
C ASN A 262 -5.84 -5.40 -18.71
N PRO A 263 -4.69 -5.50 -19.44
CA PRO A 263 -3.53 -6.27 -19.00
C PRO A 263 -2.66 -5.49 -18.01
N ARG A 264 -3.29 -5.09 -16.91
CA ARG A 264 -2.75 -4.34 -15.77
C ARG A 264 -3.67 -4.45 -14.58
N PHE A 265 -3.25 -3.89 -13.43
CA PHE A 265 -4.17 -3.70 -12.30
C PHE A 265 -5.32 -2.76 -12.67
N GLY A 266 -6.55 -3.22 -12.48
CA GLY A 266 -7.74 -2.37 -12.54
C GLY A 266 -7.79 -1.37 -11.38
N GLY A 267 -8.52 -0.26 -11.55
CA GLY A 267 -8.71 0.72 -10.47
C GLY A 267 -9.34 0.15 -9.21
N GLY A 268 -10.11 -0.94 -9.33
CA GLY A 268 -10.71 -1.66 -8.22
C GLY A 268 -9.91 -2.85 -7.67
N ALA A 269 -8.77 -3.21 -8.26
CA ALA A 269 -7.96 -4.34 -7.81
C ALA A 269 -7.55 -4.29 -6.31
N PRO A 270 -7.27 -3.12 -5.72
CA PRO A 270 -7.03 -3.04 -4.28
C PRO A 270 -8.19 -3.53 -3.40
N LEU A 271 -9.43 -3.51 -3.90
CA LEU A 271 -10.60 -4.03 -3.18
C LEU A 271 -10.57 -5.56 -3.09
N SER A 272 -10.13 -6.22 -4.17
CA SER A 272 -9.85 -7.66 -4.16
C SER A 272 -8.69 -8.01 -3.22
N MET A 273 -7.67 -7.15 -3.13
CA MET A 273 -6.57 -7.33 -2.17
C MET A 273 -7.05 -7.21 -0.72
N LYS A 274 -7.92 -6.25 -0.42
CA LYS A 274 -8.56 -6.12 0.90
C LYS A 274 -9.44 -7.32 1.25
N ALA A 275 -10.02 -7.97 0.25
CA ALA A 275 -10.80 -9.21 0.41
C ALA A 275 -9.92 -10.46 0.54
N GLY A 276 -8.61 -10.36 0.48
CA GLY A 276 -7.68 -11.47 0.72
C GLY A 276 -6.96 -12.02 -0.51
N SER A 277 -6.97 -11.32 -1.68
CA SER A 277 -6.25 -11.84 -2.88
C SER A 277 -4.73 -11.87 -2.74
N ARG A 278 -4.16 -11.11 -1.79
CA ARG A 278 -2.72 -11.04 -1.50
C ARG A 278 -1.84 -10.78 -2.73
N SER A 279 -2.39 -10.11 -3.76
CA SER A 279 -1.70 -9.97 -5.05
C SER A 279 -0.38 -9.18 -4.94
N ALA A 280 -0.33 -8.15 -4.08
CA ALA A 280 0.91 -7.41 -3.84
C ALA A 280 1.98 -8.27 -3.16
N GLU A 281 1.61 -9.06 -2.13
CA GLU A 281 2.51 -10.00 -1.47
C GLU A 281 3.01 -11.07 -2.44
N ALA A 282 2.13 -11.60 -3.29
CA ALA A 282 2.48 -12.60 -4.29
C ALA A 282 3.53 -12.07 -5.27
N ILE A 283 3.41 -10.81 -5.73
CA ILE A 283 4.40 -10.19 -6.62
C ILE A 283 5.74 -10.03 -5.91
N LEU A 284 5.77 -9.58 -4.66
CA LEU A 284 7.02 -9.46 -3.89
C LEU A 284 7.71 -10.81 -3.72
N LYS A 285 6.95 -11.88 -3.45
CA LYS A 285 7.48 -13.26 -3.38
C LYS A 285 8.01 -13.75 -4.73
N LEU A 286 7.28 -13.49 -5.82
CA LEU A 286 7.74 -13.84 -7.18
C LEU A 286 9.06 -13.17 -7.55
N MET A 287 9.32 -11.94 -7.08
CA MET A 287 10.60 -11.26 -7.29
C MET A 287 11.74 -12.00 -6.60
N ASP A 288 11.51 -12.55 -5.41
CA ASP A 288 12.50 -13.33 -4.66
C ASP A 288 12.51 -14.83 -5.05
N ARG A 289 11.76 -15.21 -6.09
CA ARG A 289 11.60 -16.60 -6.56
C ARG A 289 10.95 -17.52 -5.53
N GLU A 290 10.18 -16.94 -4.62
CA GLU A 290 9.40 -17.67 -3.63
C GLU A 290 8.00 -18.02 -4.19
N LYS A 291 7.42 -19.10 -3.67
CA LYS A 291 6.04 -19.49 -4.02
C LYS A 291 5.05 -18.55 -3.31
N PRO A 292 4.10 -17.95 -4.04
CA PRO A 292 3.00 -17.22 -3.42
C PRO A 292 2.15 -18.08 -2.49
N ASP A 293 1.62 -17.46 -1.43
CA ASP A 293 0.69 -18.14 -0.52
C ASP A 293 -0.69 -18.30 -1.16
N GLU A 294 -1.44 -19.26 -0.64
CA GLU A 294 -2.86 -19.43 -1.01
C GLU A 294 -3.68 -18.24 -0.49
N CYS A 295 -4.64 -17.80 -1.32
CA CYS A 295 -5.56 -16.74 -0.99
C CYS A 295 -6.75 -17.28 -0.18
N LYS A 296 -7.11 -16.59 0.90
CA LYS A 296 -8.39 -16.79 1.61
C LYS A 296 -9.29 -15.61 1.32
N ILE A 297 -10.27 -15.81 0.44
CA ILE A 297 -11.11 -14.73 -0.03
C ILE A 297 -12.37 -14.63 0.82
N GLU A 298 -12.69 -13.41 1.25
CA GLU A 298 -13.95 -13.10 1.93
C GLU A 298 -15.06 -12.91 0.87
N ASP A 299 -15.73 -14.03 0.54
CA ASP A 299 -16.86 -14.02 -0.40
C ASP A 299 -18.04 -13.24 0.17
N GLY A 300 -18.73 -12.48 -0.69
CA GLY A 300 -19.85 -11.64 -0.29
C GLY A 300 -19.45 -10.31 0.33
N ALA A 301 -18.18 -10.06 0.61
CA ALA A 301 -17.71 -8.77 1.15
C ALA A 301 -18.07 -7.60 0.21
N ILE A 302 -18.60 -6.53 0.79
CA ILE A 302 -18.99 -5.32 0.05
C ILE A 302 -18.04 -4.19 0.40
N PHE A 303 -17.45 -3.58 -0.62
CA PHE A 303 -16.58 -2.43 -0.50
C PHE A 303 -17.22 -1.20 -1.14
N SER A 304 -17.19 -0.08 -0.42
CA SER A 304 -17.57 1.23 -0.92
C SER A 304 -16.36 2.16 -0.87
N ARG A 305 -16.05 2.80 -2.00
CA ARG A 305 -15.01 3.81 -2.10
C ARG A 305 -15.59 5.18 -1.76
N PHE A 306 -14.75 6.04 -1.20
CA PHE A 306 -15.09 7.41 -0.89
C PHE A 306 -13.98 8.34 -1.34
N ASP A 307 -14.31 9.61 -1.59
CA ASP A 307 -13.35 10.59 -2.05
C ASP A 307 -12.49 11.09 -0.87
N GLN A 308 -11.18 11.12 -1.09
CA GLN A 308 -10.20 11.76 -0.21
C GLN A 308 -9.36 12.74 -1.01
N SER A 309 -8.81 13.74 -0.34
CA SER A 309 -7.91 14.72 -0.95
C SER A 309 -6.53 14.67 -0.32
N VAL A 310 -5.53 14.97 -1.13
CA VAL A 310 -4.15 15.19 -0.70
C VAL A 310 -3.71 16.55 -1.21
N CYS A 311 -3.05 17.33 -0.35
CA CYS A 311 -2.46 18.59 -0.76
C CYS A 311 -1.09 18.31 -1.39
N ILE A 312 -0.93 18.66 -2.64
CA ILE A 312 0.34 18.58 -3.37
C ILE A 312 0.85 20.00 -3.52
N LYS A 313 2.04 20.25 -2.98
CA LYS A 313 2.73 21.54 -3.14
C LYS A 313 3.76 21.41 -4.24
N GLU A 314 3.82 22.39 -5.13
CA GLU A 314 4.92 22.50 -6.09
C GLU A 314 6.24 22.72 -5.32
N GLY A 315 7.23 21.90 -5.60
CA GLY A 315 8.51 21.82 -4.91
C GLY A 315 8.62 20.58 -4.02
N LYS A 316 9.84 20.15 -3.71
CA LYS A 316 10.10 19.09 -2.73
C LYS A 316 9.40 19.49 -1.44
N GLY A 317 8.43 18.70 -0.99
CA GLY A 317 7.72 18.96 0.26
C GLY A 317 8.74 19.16 1.38
N GLN A 318 8.91 20.42 1.82
CA GLN A 318 9.81 20.71 2.92
C GLN A 318 9.18 20.06 4.16
N ILE A 319 9.89 19.15 4.79
CA ILE A 319 9.47 18.59 6.07
C ILE A 319 9.27 19.74 7.06
N LYS A 320 8.12 19.77 7.70
CA LYS A 320 7.73 20.82 8.66
C LYS A 320 7.56 20.29 10.07
N GLY A 321 7.44 18.98 10.21
CA GLY A 321 7.27 18.33 11.49
C GLY A 321 7.97 16.98 11.56
N VAL A 322 8.46 16.65 12.76
CA VAL A 322 9.05 15.35 13.07
C VAL A 322 8.36 14.80 14.30
N ILE A 323 7.87 13.58 14.21
CA ILE A 323 7.27 12.84 15.32
C ILE A 323 8.20 11.71 15.70
N PHE A 324 8.53 11.59 16.95
CA PHE A 324 9.36 10.51 17.49
C PHE A 324 8.52 9.53 18.31
N ASP A 325 8.86 8.25 18.28
CA ASP A 325 8.59 7.38 19.41
C ASP A 325 9.47 7.78 20.61
N LEU A 326 9.20 7.26 21.78
CA LEU A 326 9.93 7.60 23.00
C LEU A 326 10.87 6.47 23.42
N ASP A 327 10.32 5.29 23.72
CA ASP A 327 11.01 4.15 24.29
C ASP A 327 11.96 3.55 23.26
N ASP A 328 13.21 3.26 23.63
CA ASP A 328 14.30 2.78 22.76
C ASP A 328 14.57 3.63 21.50
N THR A 329 13.85 4.76 21.33
CA THR A 329 14.08 5.73 20.24
C THR A 329 14.83 6.97 20.71
N LEU A 330 14.43 7.58 21.84
CA LEU A 330 15.08 8.80 22.36
C LEU A 330 15.95 8.54 23.59
N TYR A 331 15.70 7.44 24.29
CA TYR A 331 16.44 6.97 25.45
C TYR A 331 16.36 5.44 25.54
N SER A 332 17.17 4.80 26.41
CA SER A 332 17.18 3.34 26.59
C SER A 332 16.04 2.88 27.52
N GLU A 333 15.11 2.06 27.01
CA GLU A 333 14.06 1.45 27.84
C GLU A 333 14.65 0.53 28.91
N LYS A 334 15.81 -0.08 28.67
CA LYS A 334 16.55 -0.86 29.67
C LYS A 334 16.88 -0.05 30.92
N ASP A 335 17.25 1.23 30.74
CA ASP A 335 17.58 2.10 31.89
C ASP A 335 16.33 2.40 32.72
N TYR A 336 15.17 2.57 32.08
CA TYR A 336 13.90 2.70 32.80
C TYR A 336 13.57 1.45 33.63
N ILE A 337 13.75 0.25 33.05
CA ILE A 337 13.51 -1.02 33.73
C ILE A 337 14.46 -1.18 34.91
N LYS A 338 15.76 -0.91 34.73
CA LYS A 338 16.77 -0.96 35.81
C LYS A 338 16.41 -0.04 36.95
N SER A 339 16.07 1.23 36.64
CA SER A 339 15.64 2.21 37.64
C SER A 339 14.38 1.75 38.41
N GLY A 340 13.44 1.09 37.71
CA GLY A 340 12.26 0.51 38.35
C GLY A 340 12.61 -0.71 39.25
N TYR A 341 13.58 -1.51 38.85
CA TYR A 341 14.06 -2.65 39.65
C TYR A 341 14.84 -2.19 40.88
N GLU A 342 15.62 -1.11 40.78
CA GLU A 342 16.23 -0.46 41.93
C GLU A 342 15.18 -0.03 42.98
N ALA A 343 14.10 0.63 42.54
CA ALA A 343 13.02 1.07 43.42
C ALA A 343 12.28 -0.11 44.05
N ILE A 344 12.06 -1.21 43.34
CA ILE A 344 11.48 -2.45 43.87
C ILE A 344 12.43 -3.07 44.90
N SER A 345 13.70 -3.19 44.55
CA SER A 345 14.70 -3.81 45.42
C SER A 345 14.87 -3.04 46.71
N GLU A 346 14.93 -1.72 46.69
CA GLU A 346 14.95 -0.86 47.89
C GLU A 346 13.73 -1.11 48.79
N TYR A 347 12.54 -1.20 48.23
CA TYR A 347 11.33 -1.52 48.98
C TYR A 347 11.37 -2.91 49.63
N LEU A 348 11.93 -3.89 48.95
CA LEU A 348 12.00 -5.27 49.44
C LEU A 348 13.14 -5.53 50.42
N GLY A 349 14.03 -4.56 50.64
CA GLY A 349 15.15 -4.66 51.61
C GLY A 349 16.54 -4.68 50.93
N GLY A 350 16.61 -4.49 49.61
CA GLY A 350 17.84 -4.38 48.84
C GLY A 350 18.38 -5.71 48.29
N GLY A 351 19.19 -5.64 47.25
CA GLY A 351 19.95 -6.78 46.70
C GLY A 351 19.19 -7.66 45.71
N TYR A 352 18.09 -7.20 45.10
CA TYR A 352 17.27 -7.97 44.16
C TYR A 352 17.37 -7.51 42.71
N GLU A 353 18.13 -6.46 42.40
CA GLU A 353 18.22 -5.84 41.07
C GLU A 353 18.74 -6.82 40.02
N GLU A 354 19.88 -7.49 40.31
CA GLU A 354 20.50 -8.47 39.42
C GLU A 354 19.55 -9.64 39.16
N LYS A 355 18.86 -10.14 40.18
CA LYS A 355 17.94 -11.25 40.07
C LYS A 355 16.70 -10.90 39.23
N LEU A 356 16.16 -9.69 39.37
CA LEU A 356 15.07 -9.20 38.53
C LEU A 356 15.52 -9.09 37.08
N TRP A 357 16.76 -8.67 36.84
CA TRP A 357 17.34 -8.57 35.51
C TRP A 357 17.54 -9.94 34.87
N GLU A 358 18.08 -10.91 35.59
CA GLU A 358 18.25 -12.32 35.14
C GLU A 358 16.92 -12.93 34.70
N TYR A 359 15.81 -12.66 35.46
CA TYR A 359 14.48 -13.13 35.04
C TYR A 359 13.99 -12.47 33.77
N LEU A 360 14.26 -11.18 33.57
CA LEU A 360 13.94 -10.47 32.35
C LEU A 360 14.66 -11.07 31.13
N GLU A 361 15.97 -11.28 31.25
CA GLU A 361 16.78 -11.90 30.20
C GLU A 361 16.35 -13.33 29.88
N ALA A 362 15.88 -14.05 30.89
CA ALA A 362 15.30 -15.38 30.73
C ALA A 362 13.87 -15.37 30.15
N GLY A 363 13.32 -14.20 29.78
CA GLY A 363 11.94 -14.04 29.25
C GLY A 363 10.84 -14.34 30.26
N LYS A 364 11.13 -14.25 31.56
CA LYS A 364 10.19 -14.53 32.63
C LYS A 364 9.53 -13.22 33.14
N PRO A 365 8.29 -13.28 33.68
CA PRO A 365 7.70 -12.16 34.42
C PRO A 365 8.50 -11.86 35.69
N SER A 366 9.51 -10.98 35.61
CA SER A 366 10.56 -10.78 36.63
C SER A 366 10.01 -10.54 38.02
N ILE A 367 9.04 -9.65 38.15
CA ILE A 367 8.43 -9.31 39.46
C ILE A 367 7.72 -10.52 40.05
N ASP A 368 6.91 -11.23 39.27
CA ASP A 368 6.16 -12.40 39.74
C ASP A 368 7.09 -13.52 40.21
N TRP A 369 8.15 -13.76 39.45
CA TRP A 369 9.15 -14.79 39.80
C TRP A 369 9.95 -14.39 41.04
N LEU A 370 10.35 -13.12 41.15
CA LEU A 370 11.07 -12.69 42.36
C LEU A 370 10.18 -12.84 43.59
N LEU A 371 8.94 -12.32 43.56
CA LEU A 371 8.03 -12.38 44.71
C LEU A 371 7.73 -13.80 45.14
N LYS A 372 7.59 -14.73 44.17
CA LYS A 372 7.43 -16.14 44.44
C LYS A 372 8.67 -16.74 45.16
N ASP A 373 9.87 -16.41 44.66
CA ASP A 373 11.13 -16.93 45.24
C ASP A 373 11.39 -16.47 46.65
N ILE A 374 10.91 -15.26 47.00
CA ILE A 374 11.07 -14.70 48.36
C ILE A 374 9.84 -14.88 49.23
N GLY A 375 8.79 -15.56 48.73
CA GLY A 375 7.53 -15.83 49.48
C GLY A 375 6.71 -14.59 49.84
N ARG A 376 6.68 -13.59 48.94
CA ARG A 376 5.96 -12.30 49.15
C ARG A 376 4.97 -12.00 47.99
N GLU A 377 4.31 -13.02 47.46
CA GLU A 377 3.36 -12.90 46.34
C GLU A 377 2.16 -11.98 46.68
N ASP A 378 1.78 -11.89 47.93
CA ASP A 378 0.73 -11.00 48.45
C ASP A 378 1.05 -9.51 48.29
N GLU A 379 2.32 -9.14 48.11
CA GLU A 379 2.75 -7.77 47.89
C GLU A 379 2.79 -7.34 46.42
N LYS A 380 2.36 -8.19 45.50
CA LYS A 380 2.44 -7.95 44.04
C LYS A 380 1.85 -6.60 43.62
N ASP A 381 0.66 -6.25 44.11
CA ASP A 381 0.02 -5.00 43.74
C ASP A 381 0.82 -3.78 44.22
N LYS A 382 1.39 -3.88 45.40
CA LYS A 382 2.23 -2.83 45.99
C LYS A 382 3.52 -2.65 45.18
N VAL A 383 4.20 -3.75 44.85
CA VAL A 383 5.45 -3.75 44.08
C VAL A 383 5.21 -3.22 42.68
N LEU A 384 4.11 -3.63 42.01
CA LEU A 384 3.71 -3.08 40.72
C LEU A 384 3.39 -1.59 40.78
N SER A 385 2.78 -1.12 41.89
CA SER A 385 2.54 0.31 42.10
C SER A 385 3.84 1.08 42.22
N ILE A 386 4.81 0.59 42.98
CA ILE A 386 6.16 1.18 43.13
C ILE A 386 6.84 1.27 41.76
N TYR A 387 6.87 0.16 41.00
CA TYR A 387 7.45 0.15 39.67
C TYR A 387 6.83 1.19 38.73
N ARG A 388 5.50 1.38 38.79
CA ARG A 388 4.78 2.31 37.90
C ARG A 388 4.93 3.78 38.31
N SER A 389 5.07 4.05 39.60
CA SER A 389 5.10 5.40 40.14
C SER A 389 6.51 5.91 40.48
N HIS A 390 7.56 5.05 40.30
CA HIS A 390 8.92 5.48 40.65
C HIS A 390 9.37 6.68 39.79
N LYS A 391 10.25 7.46 40.34
CA LYS A 391 10.93 8.54 39.62
C LYS A 391 12.10 7.94 38.85
N PRO A 392 12.03 7.80 37.49
CA PRO A 392 13.04 7.07 36.76
C PRO A 392 14.36 7.85 36.65
N ASN A 393 15.47 7.13 36.80
CA ASN A 393 16.81 7.62 36.56
C ASN A 393 17.22 7.26 35.12
N ILE A 394 16.77 8.07 34.16
CA ILE A 394 16.96 7.85 32.73
C ILE A 394 17.51 9.09 32.03
N HIS A 395 18.26 8.88 30.96
CA HIS A 395 18.91 9.94 30.21
C HIS A 395 18.68 9.75 28.70
N LEU A 396 18.58 10.86 27.98
CA LEU A 396 18.49 10.85 26.51
C LEU A 396 19.76 10.24 25.90
N TYR A 397 19.61 9.58 24.77
CA TYR A 397 20.78 9.21 23.97
C TYR A 397 21.64 10.43 23.63
N PRO A 398 22.97 10.26 23.48
CA PRO A 398 23.87 11.36 23.18
C PRO A 398 23.42 12.15 21.94
N GLY A 399 23.37 13.47 22.06
CA GLY A 399 23.01 14.39 20.96
C GLY A 399 21.51 14.58 20.71
N VAL A 400 20.61 13.83 21.35
CA VAL A 400 19.15 13.95 21.13
C VAL A 400 18.64 15.35 21.52
N SER A 401 19.08 15.88 22.64
CA SER A 401 18.67 17.22 23.07
C SER A 401 19.04 18.29 22.05
N GLU A 402 20.28 18.26 21.57
CA GLU A 402 20.81 19.17 20.55
C GLU A 402 20.11 18.98 19.21
N MET A 403 19.81 17.73 18.82
CA MET A 403 19.06 17.41 17.60
C MET A 403 17.66 18.05 17.64
N ILE A 404 16.92 17.83 18.72
CA ILE A 404 15.57 18.40 18.92
C ILE A 404 15.64 19.94 18.87
N GLN A 405 16.61 20.54 19.54
CA GLN A 405 16.78 21.98 19.52
C GLN A 405 17.10 22.53 18.11
N LYS A 406 17.96 21.83 17.34
CA LYS A 406 18.28 22.19 15.96
C LYS A 406 17.05 22.07 15.05
N LEU A 407 16.28 21.00 15.14
CA LEU A 407 15.03 20.83 14.38
C LEU A 407 14.07 22.01 14.64
N ARG A 408 13.86 22.36 15.90
CA ARG A 408 12.98 23.47 16.28
C ARG A 408 13.53 24.83 15.85
N SER A 409 14.83 25.07 15.93
CA SER A 409 15.46 26.32 15.46
C SER A 409 15.34 26.53 13.95
N ARG A 410 15.17 25.46 13.18
CA ARG A 410 14.86 25.48 11.75
C ARG A 410 13.36 25.65 11.45
N GLY A 411 12.53 25.83 12.46
CA GLY A 411 11.09 26.03 12.32
C GLY A 411 10.28 24.76 12.19
N LEU A 412 10.88 23.57 12.41
CA LEU A 412 10.12 22.33 12.41
C LEU A 412 9.37 22.15 13.75
N LYS A 413 8.15 21.62 13.68
CA LYS A 413 7.46 21.10 14.86
C LYS A 413 8.08 19.76 15.25
N VAL A 414 8.29 19.55 16.55
CA VAL A 414 8.75 18.28 17.10
C VAL A 414 7.72 17.72 18.06
N GLY A 415 7.30 16.48 17.85
CA GLY A 415 6.32 15.80 18.69
C GLY A 415 6.74 14.42 19.12
N ILE A 416 6.03 13.87 20.10
CA ILE A 416 6.20 12.50 20.60
C ILE A 416 4.86 11.79 20.57
N ILE A 417 4.84 10.57 20.02
CA ILE A 417 3.72 9.62 20.17
C ILE A 417 4.28 8.37 20.83
N THR A 418 3.83 8.12 22.05
CA THR A 418 4.31 7.00 22.86
C THR A 418 3.18 6.13 23.37
N ASP A 419 3.41 4.81 23.39
CA ASP A 419 2.48 3.82 23.92
C ASP A 419 2.72 3.54 25.39
N GLY A 420 1.67 3.36 26.14
CA GLY A 420 1.76 2.90 27.51
C GLY A 420 0.87 3.65 28.47
N ARG A 421 0.92 3.22 29.73
CA ARG A 421 0.10 3.82 30.80
C ARG A 421 0.50 5.28 31.04
N PRO A 422 -0.48 6.20 31.15
CA PRO A 422 -0.21 7.63 31.29
C PRO A 422 0.75 8.01 32.40
N GLU A 423 0.62 7.38 33.57
CA GLU A 423 1.48 7.66 34.73
C GLU A 423 2.96 7.37 34.41
N GLY A 424 3.25 6.18 33.92
CA GLY A 424 4.63 5.78 33.58
C GLY A 424 5.24 6.65 32.49
N GLN A 425 4.48 6.93 31.41
CA GLN A 425 4.99 7.75 30.31
C GLN A 425 5.21 9.21 30.75
N LYS A 426 4.34 9.78 31.61
CA LYS A 426 4.55 11.11 32.19
C LYS A 426 5.80 11.17 33.05
N ASN A 427 6.05 10.14 33.88
CA ASN A 427 7.25 10.08 34.71
C ASN A 427 8.53 10.03 33.85
N LYS A 428 8.54 9.25 32.76
CA LYS A 428 9.63 9.21 31.80
C LYS A 428 9.86 10.58 31.14
N LEU A 429 8.82 11.19 30.59
CA LEU A 429 8.89 12.49 29.92
C LEU A 429 9.39 13.59 30.86
N ASN A 430 8.94 13.59 32.11
CA ASN A 430 9.40 14.52 33.16
C ASN A 430 10.88 14.31 33.50
N ALA A 431 11.32 13.07 33.64
CA ALA A 431 12.73 12.75 33.93
C ALA A 431 13.66 13.15 32.79
N LEU A 432 13.23 12.95 31.53
CA LEU A 432 14.00 13.31 30.34
C LEU A 432 13.99 14.82 30.03
N ASN A 433 13.09 15.58 30.65
CA ASN A 433 12.95 17.05 30.46
C ASN A 433 12.96 17.50 28.99
N LEU A 434 12.24 16.77 28.15
CA LEU A 434 12.18 17.00 26.70
C LEU A 434 11.39 18.27 26.38
N LYS A 435 11.96 19.14 25.55
CA LYS A 435 11.31 20.37 25.06
C LYS A 435 10.76 20.16 23.64
N VAL A 436 9.58 19.59 23.53
CA VAL A 436 8.87 19.33 22.27
C VAL A 436 7.60 20.18 22.16
N ASP A 437 7.01 20.21 20.95
CA ASP A 437 5.84 21.06 20.68
C ASP A 437 4.51 20.37 20.99
N ASP A 438 4.46 19.02 20.95
CA ASP A 438 3.26 18.23 21.25
C ASP A 438 3.64 16.82 21.75
N ILE A 439 2.80 16.25 22.60
CA ILE A 439 2.97 14.89 23.13
C ILE A 439 1.61 14.20 23.12
N ILE A 440 1.57 12.96 22.64
CA ILE A 440 0.40 12.09 22.74
C ILE A 440 0.84 10.78 23.37
N ILE A 441 0.27 10.48 24.53
CA ILE A 441 0.33 9.17 25.18
C ILE A 441 -0.91 8.41 24.72
N THR A 442 -0.73 7.33 23.98
CA THR A 442 -1.84 6.67 23.28
C THR A 442 -2.94 6.15 24.20
N ASP A 443 -2.58 5.63 25.39
CA ASP A 443 -3.58 5.14 26.37
C ASP A 443 -4.47 6.28 26.92
N GLU A 444 -4.06 7.56 26.86
CA GLU A 444 -4.91 8.70 27.23
C GLU A 444 -6.07 8.93 26.26
N LEU A 445 -6.01 8.36 25.07
CA LEU A 445 -7.07 8.45 24.07
C LEU A 445 -8.26 7.52 24.35
N GLY A 446 -8.15 6.67 25.38
CA GLY A 446 -9.23 5.78 25.80
C GLY A 446 -8.79 4.34 26.09
N GLY A 447 -7.47 4.05 26.10
CA GLY A 447 -6.91 2.76 26.49
C GLY A 447 -6.02 2.10 25.45
N PRO A 448 -5.61 0.85 25.69
CA PRO A 448 -4.59 0.15 24.90
C PRO A 448 -4.94 -0.05 23.40
N GLN A 449 -6.22 0.00 23.04
CA GLN A 449 -6.67 -0.11 21.64
C GLN A 449 -6.22 1.07 20.75
N PHE A 450 -5.78 2.17 21.35
CA PHE A 450 -5.24 3.33 20.65
C PHE A 450 -3.72 3.31 20.48
N ARG A 451 -3.06 2.27 21.02
CA ARG A 451 -1.62 2.09 20.83
C ARG A 451 -1.31 1.83 19.36
N LYS A 452 -0.10 2.15 18.95
CA LYS A 452 0.43 1.79 17.63
C LYS A 452 0.28 0.28 17.38
N PRO A 453 -0.20 -0.15 16.24
CA PRO A 453 -0.31 0.56 14.98
C PRO A 453 -1.64 1.34 14.73
N CYS A 454 -2.40 1.73 15.75
CA CYS A 454 -3.58 2.59 15.58
C CYS A 454 -3.16 3.98 15.06
N ASP A 455 -3.85 4.49 14.03
CA ASP A 455 -3.49 5.74 13.35
C ASP A 455 -4.04 7.02 14.00
N ILE A 456 -4.91 6.89 15.01
CA ILE A 456 -5.63 8.01 15.62
C ILE A 456 -4.67 9.04 16.24
N ALA A 457 -3.63 8.61 16.95
CA ALA A 457 -2.65 9.50 17.54
C ALA A 457 -1.96 10.37 16.48
N PHE A 458 -1.58 9.77 15.35
CA PHE A 458 -0.98 10.49 14.21
C PHE A 458 -1.95 11.49 13.60
N ARG A 459 -3.20 11.10 13.36
CA ARG A 459 -4.25 12.01 12.83
C ARG A 459 -4.47 13.20 13.73
N ILE A 460 -4.53 12.98 15.05
CA ILE A 460 -4.68 14.05 16.04
C ILE A 460 -3.50 15.01 15.95
N MET A 461 -2.26 14.52 15.95
CA MET A 461 -1.07 15.37 15.96
C MET A 461 -0.93 16.19 14.68
N ILE A 462 -1.07 15.58 13.51
CA ILE A 462 -1.00 16.32 12.23
C ILE A 462 -2.13 17.34 12.10
N THR A 463 -3.32 17.03 12.63
CA THR A 463 -4.46 17.98 12.66
C THR A 463 -4.18 19.17 13.57
N ARG A 464 -3.68 18.95 14.78
CA ARG A 464 -3.25 20.02 15.71
C ARG A 464 -2.19 20.92 15.08
N TRP A 465 -1.25 20.34 14.34
CA TRP A 465 -0.20 21.08 13.64
C TRP A 465 -0.66 21.75 12.35
N ARG A 466 -1.88 21.44 11.86
CA ARG A 466 -2.41 21.88 10.56
C ARG A 466 -1.45 21.54 9.42
N MET A 467 -0.91 20.33 9.45
CA MET A 467 0.04 19.81 8.47
C MET A 467 -0.61 18.69 7.65
N ASN A 468 -0.09 18.48 6.42
CA ASN A 468 -0.41 17.28 5.68
C ASN A 468 0.50 16.15 6.11
N PRO A 469 0.09 14.87 5.95
CA PRO A 469 0.97 13.73 6.23
C PRO A 469 2.32 13.82 5.54
N SER A 470 2.37 14.29 4.28
CA SER A 470 3.61 14.48 3.51
C SER A 470 4.56 15.56 4.04
N ASP A 471 4.07 16.46 4.91
CA ASP A 471 4.88 17.49 5.56
C ASP A 471 5.61 16.95 6.82
N VAL A 472 5.36 15.69 7.21
CA VAL A 472 5.79 15.12 8.49
C VAL A 472 6.61 13.86 8.29
N VAL A 473 7.61 13.67 9.15
CA VAL A 473 8.39 12.44 9.26
C VAL A 473 8.12 11.80 10.63
N TYR A 474 7.97 10.49 10.66
CA TYR A 474 7.93 9.70 11.89
C TYR A 474 9.24 8.92 12.06
N VAL A 475 9.75 8.87 13.29
CA VAL A 475 10.97 8.14 13.66
C VAL A 475 10.66 7.19 14.80
N GLY A 476 10.98 5.91 14.66
CA GLY A 476 10.77 4.88 15.68
C GLY A 476 11.73 3.71 15.52
N ASP A 477 11.79 2.83 16.49
CA ASP A 477 12.70 1.68 16.55
C ASP A 477 12.00 0.33 16.34
N ASN A 478 10.68 0.25 16.53
CA ASN A 478 9.95 -1.01 16.53
C ASN A 478 9.21 -1.26 15.21
N ILE A 479 9.79 -2.12 14.34
CA ILE A 479 9.25 -2.46 13.01
C ILE A 479 7.82 -3.03 13.10
N THR A 480 7.47 -3.72 14.19
CA THR A 480 6.19 -4.44 14.27
C THR A 480 4.99 -3.53 14.53
N LYS A 481 5.19 -2.35 15.12
CA LYS A 481 4.10 -1.45 15.53
C LYS A 481 4.21 -0.02 15.01
N ASP A 482 5.43 0.49 14.76
CA ASP A 482 5.65 1.92 14.56
C ASP A 482 5.32 2.43 13.15
N PHE A 483 5.43 1.59 12.13
CA PHE A 483 5.46 2.06 10.74
C PHE A 483 4.17 1.88 9.96
N GLN A 484 3.30 0.97 10.39
CA GLN A 484 2.06 0.67 9.68
C GLN A 484 1.14 1.90 9.58
N ALA A 485 0.86 2.56 10.70
CA ALA A 485 -0.04 3.71 10.72
C ALA A 485 0.52 4.94 9.99
N PRO A 486 1.78 5.39 10.24
CA PRO A 486 2.37 6.49 9.47
C PRO A 486 2.36 6.25 7.97
N GLN A 487 2.75 5.06 7.53
CA GLN A 487 2.81 4.71 6.12
C GLN A 487 1.43 4.68 5.46
N GLN A 488 0.40 4.16 6.15
CA GLN A 488 -0.98 4.19 5.67
C GLN A 488 -1.50 5.62 5.49
N LEU A 489 -1.04 6.54 6.33
CA LEU A 489 -1.39 7.95 6.26
C LEU A 489 -0.57 8.73 5.21
N GLY A 490 0.50 8.17 4.68
CA GLY A 490 1.43 8.85 3.79
C GLY A 490 2.45 9.72 4.54
N ILE A 491 2.69 9.44 5.82
CA ILE A 491 3.77 10.03 6.62
C ILE A 491 5.06 9.27 6.31
N ARG A 492 6.11 9.98 5.92
CA ARG A 492 7.44 9.37 5.71
C ARG A 492 7.96 8.82 7.03
N SER A 493 8.50 7.61 7.02
CA SER A 493 9.01 6.93 8.21
C SER A 493 10.51 6.68 8.12
N ILE A 494 11.22 6.85 9.24
CA ILE A 494 12.63 6.55 9.41
C ILE A 494 12.76 5.50 10.50
N TYR A 495 13.32 4.35 10.15
CA TYR A 495 13.62 3.30 11.10
C TYR A 495 14.94 3.60 11.82
N PHE A 496 14.90 3.64 13.15
CA PHE A 496 16.09 3.67 13.99
C PHE A 496 16.44 2.24 14.41
N ASN A 497 17.46 1.68 13.78
CA ASN A 497 17.98 0.35 14.10
C ASN A 497 18.83 0.43 15.36
N ASN A 498 18.15 0.44 16.51
CA ASN A 498 18.78 0.48 17.81
C ASN A 498 19.29 -0.91 18.22
N SER A 499 20.59 -1.17 18.02
CA SER A 499 21.22 -2.46 18.35
C SER A 499 21.17 -2.81 19.84
N GLU A 500 20.96 -1.83 20.71
CA GLU A 500 20.90 -2.01 22.17
C GLU A 500 19.46 -2.04 22.71
N GLY A 501 18.45 -1.81 21.86
CA GLY A 501 17.03 -1.82 22.22
C GLY A 501 16.54 -3.20 22.69
N LEU A 502 15.45 -3.21 23.46
CA LEU A 502 14.83 -4.43 23.95
C LEU A 502 14.18 -5.27 22.85
N TYR A 503 13.70 -4.61 21.80
CA TYR A 503 12.90 -5.21 20.73
C TYR A 503 13.63 -5.22 19.38
N ASN A 504 14.96 -5.31 19.39
CA ASN A 504 15.72 -5.40 18.16
C ASN A 504 15.59 -6.81 17.54
N PHE A 505 14.54 -7.00 16.75
CA PHE A 505 14.31 -8.21 15.96
C PHE A 505 14.81 -8.09 14.51
N ALA A 506 15.53 -7.02 14.18
CA ALA A 506 15.94 -6.76 12.80
C ALA A 506 17.08 -7.68 12.39
N THR A 507 16.80 -8.51 11.40
CA THR A 507 17.80 -9.29 10.66
C THR A 507 18.45 -8.47 9.54
N SER A 508 18.01 -7.23 9.30
CA SER A 508 18.50 -6.35 8.24
C SER A 508 19.40 -5.23 8.77
N ASN A 509 20.43 -4.87 7.98
CA ASN A 509 21.30 -3.72 8.25
C ASN A 509 20.65 -2.36 7.93
N ASP A 510 19.34 -2.32 7.68
CA ASP A 510 18.61 -1.16 7.22
C ASP A 510 18.22 -0.22 8.35
N GLY A 511 18.03 1.07 8.01
CA GLY A 511 17.73 2.13 8.97
C GLY A 511 18.96 2.92 9.40
N ILE A 512 18.70 4.01 10.13
CA ILE A 512 19.76 4.80 10.78
C ILE A 512 20.27 4.06 12.01
N LYS A 513 21.57 4.09 12.23
CA LYS A 513 22.22 3.46 13.40
C LYS A 513 22.47 4.43 14.54
N ASN A 514 22.43 5.72 14.24
CA ASN A 514 22.49 6.80 15.21
C ASN A 514 21.30 7.72 15.01
N ILE A 515 20.56 7.98 16.06
CA ILE A 515 19.36 8.81 16.00
C ILE A 515 19.64 10.22 15.42
N ASN A 516 20.85 10.75 15.58
CA ASN A 516 21.24 12.04 15.04
C ASN A 516 21.29 12.08 13.51
N GLU A 517 21.39 10.93 12.83
CA GLU A 517 21.35 10.84 11.36
C GLU A 517 19.98 11.28 10.78
N VAL A 518 18.95 11.39 11.61
CA VAL A 518 17.66 12.00 11.24
C VAL A 518 17.87 13.39 10.65
N MET A 519 18.85 14.16 11.14
CA MET A 519 19.17 15.49 10.62
C MET A 519 19.64 15.47 9.16
N ASP A 520 20.40 14.46 8.77
CA ASP A 520 20.96 14.34 7.41
C ASP A 520 19.89 13.91 6.39
N ILE A 521 18.83 13.25 6.87
CA ILE A 521 17.74 12.73 6.03
C ILE A 521 16.63 13.78 5.82
N ILE A 522 16.41 14.65 6.81
CA ILE A 522 15.31 15.63 6.81
C ILE A 522 15.75 16.96 6.16
N VAL A 523 17.02 17.25 6.18
CA VAL A 523 17.64 18.47 5.69
C VAL A 523 18.30 18.22 4.35
#